data_5dfe555581a098657d62cf608c6e7696
#
_entry.id   5dfe555581a098657d62cf608c6e7696
#
_cell.length_a   1.000
_cell.length_b   1.000
_cell.length_c   1.000
_cell.angle_alpha   90.00
_cell.angle_beta   90.00
_cell.angle_gamma   90.00
#
_symmetry.space_group_name_H-M   'P 1'
#
loop_
_entity.id
_entity.type
_entity.pdbx_description
1 polymer ?
#
loop_
_entity_poly.entity_id
_entity_poly.type
_entity_poly.pdbx_seq_one_letter_code
_entity_poly.pdbx_strand_id
1 'polypeptide(L)'
;MSYAIIRNAKYKRENLKGIYRHNERKNKNYSNKNINEELSYLNYSIKDCTHSYEKEFDLVKEKYNLKGQIKTVSNIACEYIITSDKEFFDNIGEEETRRYFDTAYKFVCEYKDLGEQYILSAKVHMDEESPHMHLVFIPVVHTKDKKENCIDKIACSEFWKEKDSYRQLQDAFYNYMVSNNFDLQRGTASERIHLSVEDYKQITNFENSKTVLQDINLELPDVPDIKSFGKLIRNRDEKIQELVIAPKDKIIKDLQEQNSLLTFTLESQIKTVERASKYEKERKSILVENKELKDRCENMENDYSVKLKDETKKIKDKYEDTIYHLENENDYLRKIINTLKQTLVKVFIWISNKLSVSEEDELIRKFEADNDTYIDPEKQIEYEEEQEYDFEV
;
A
#
# COMPACT_ATOMS: atom_id res chain seq x y z
N MET A 1 6.04 24.10 14.08
CA MET A 1 5.88 22.67 14.48
C MET A 1 6.00 21.81 13.26
N SER A 2 6.94 20.90 13.27
CA SER A 2 7.37 20.13 12.11
C SER A 2 6.86 18.70 12.15
N TYR A 3 6.68 18.05 11.00
CA TYR A 3 6.02 16.74 10.88
C TYR A 3 6.97 15.66 10.39
N ALA A 4 6.84 14.45 10.95
CA ALA A 4 7.46 13.26 10.38
C ALA A 4 6.67 12.83 9.15
N ILE A 5 7.29 12.86 7.97
CA ILE A 5 6.63 12.59 6.69
C ILE A 5 7.31 11.39 6.01
N ILE A 6 6.54 10.34 5.79
CA ILE A 6 6.92 9.20 4.95
C ILE A 6 5.79 8.91 3.97
N ARG A 7 6.07 8.91 2.68
CA ARG A 7 5.10 8.61 1.61
C ARG A 7 5.54 7.39 0.87
N ASN A 8 4.59 6.55 0.45
CA ASN A 8 4.88 5.33 -0.31
C ASN A 8 4.32 5.43 -1.73
N ALA A 9 5.13 5.05 -2.70
CA ALA A 9 4.74 4.80 -4.08
C ALA A 9 5.07 3.35 -4.46
N LYS A 10 4.33 2.78 -5.43
CA LYS A 10 4.51 1.41 -5.92
C LYS A 10 4.82 1.45 -7.40
N TYR A 11 5.79 0.67 -7.84
CA TYR A 11 6.28 0.71 -9.19
C TYR A 11 6.30 -0.65 -9.86
N LYS A 12 5.81 -0.67 -11.10
CA LYS A 12 6.03 -1.77 -12.03
C LYS A 12 7.43 -1.69 -12.60
N ARG A 13 7.88 -2.77 -13.23
CA ARG A 13 9.21 -2.84 -13.88
C ARG A 13 9.46 -1.69 -14.86
N GLU A 14 8.48 -1.38 -15.70
CA GLU A 14 8.56 -0.31 -16.70
C GLU A 14 8.84 1.09 -16.13
N ASN A 15 8.44 1.34 -14.86
CA ASN A 15 8.62 2.62 -14.21
C ASN A 15 10.02 2.80 -13.60
N LEU A 16 10.75 1.71 -13.34
CA LEU A 16 12.04 1.73 -12.62
C LEU A 16 13.09 2.60 -13.33
N LYS A 17 13.11 2.61 -14.66
CA LYS A 17 14.01 3.46 -15.44
C LYS A 17 13.75 4.95 -15.23
N GLY A 18 12.48 5.34 -15.16
CA GLY A 18 12.07 6.74 -14.96
C GLY A 18 12.48 7.26 -13.58
N ILE A 19 12.15 6.50 -12.51
CA ILE A 19 12.50 6.90 -11.14
C ILE A 19 14.02 6.86 -10.91
N TYR A 20 14.75 5.89 -11.49
CA TYR A 20 16.20 5.85 -11.45
C TYR A 20 16.82 7.15 -11.99
N ARG A 21 16.35 7.60 -13.17
CA ARG A 21 16.87 8.82 -13.76
C ARG A 21 16.53 10.07 -12.95
N HIS A 22 15.40 10.11 -12.27
CA HIS A 22 15.03 11.20 -11.38
C HIS A 22 15.89 11.20 -10.11
N ASN A 23 15.93 10.08 -9.41
CA ASN A 23 16.60 9.97 -8.12
C ASN A 23 18.12 10.15 -8.24
N GLU A 24 18.73 9.63 -9.31
CA GLU A 24 20.17 9.74 -9.57
C GLU A 24 20.55 11.00 -10.39
N ARG A 25 19.61 11.95 -10.54
CA ARG A 25 19.83 13.21 -11.29
C ARG A 25 20.39 12.99 -12.70
N LYS A 26 19.89 11.97 -13.43
CA LYS A 26 20.34 11.62 -14.80
C LYS A 26 19.44 12.13 -15.91
N ASN A 27 18.42 12.93 -15.60
CA ASN A 27 17.61 13.62 -16.59
C ASN A 27 18.36 14.85 -17.12
N LYS A 28 18.18 15.15 -18.40
CA LYS A 28 18.71 16.38 -18.99
C LYS A 28 17.86 17.62 -18.65
N ASN A 29 16.56 17.41 -18.46
CA ASN A 29 15.61 18.46 -18.10
C ASN A 29 14.65 17.90 -17.05
N TYR A 30 14.31 18.72 -16.07
CA TYR A 30 13.37 18.40 -15.01
C TYR A 30 12.10 19.23 -15.16
N SER A 31 10.95 18.63 -15.03
CA SER A 31 9.67 19.34 -14.96
C SER A 31 9.54 20.13 -13.64
N ASN A 32 10.19 19.68 -12.58
CA ASN A 32 10.27 20.39 -11.31
C ASN A 32 11.29 21.54 -11.43
N LYS A 33 10.79 22.77 -11.48
CA LYS A 33 11.62 23.99 -11.56
C LYS A 33 12.34 24.34 -10.25
N ASN A 34 12.01 23.67 -9.16
CA ASN A 34 12.61 23.92 -7.84
C ASN A 34 13.93 23.16 -7.64
N ILE A 35 14.36 22.36 -8.61
CA ILE A 35 15.68 21.72 -8.58
C ILE A 35 16.73 22.77 -8.92
N ASN A 36 17.62 23.02 -7.97
CA ASN A 36 18.79 23.86 -8.19
C ASN A 36 19.98 22.98 -8.58
N GLU A 37 20.25 22.89 -9.88
CA GLU A 37 21.33 22.05 -10.41
C GLU A 37 22.70 22.44 -9.86
N GLU A 38 22.89 23.72 -9.49
CA GLU A 38 24.14 24.21 -8.88
C GLU A 38 24.40 23.61 -7.50
N LEU A 39 23.34 23.16 -6.80
CA LEU A 39 23.42 22.54 -5.47
C LEU A 39 23.42 21.01 -5.53
N SER A 40 23.29 20.40 -6.71
CA SER A 40 23.21 18.92 -6.84
C SER A 40 24.46 18.18 -6.34
N TYR A 41 25.58 18.87 -6.17
CA TYR A 41 26.78 18.31 -5.53
C TYR A 41 26.61 18.05 -4.02
N LEU A 42 25.60 18.64 -3.39
CA LEU A 42 25.26 18.38 -1.99
C LEU A 42 24.44 17.10 -1.79
N ASN A 43 23.88 16.56 -2.88
CA ASN A 43 23.14 15.32 -2.83
C ASN A 43 24.07 14.15 -2.48
N TYR A 44 23.61 13.25 -1.63
CA TYR A 44 24.41 12.11 -1.21
C TYR A 44 23.58 10.84 -1.15
N SER A 45 24.26 9.70 -1.11
CA SER A 45 23.65 8.39 -0.96
C SER A 45 23.96 7.82 0.42
N ILE A 46 22.97 7.28 1.08
CA ILE A 46 23.16 6.40 2.25
C ILE A 46 23.42 4.98 1.75
N LYS A 47 22.71 4.60 0.69
CA LYS A 47 22.98 3.36 -0.06
C LYS A 47 23.06 3.67 -1.54
N ASP A 48 24.23 3.43 -2.10
CA ASP A 48 24.49 3.63 -3.53
C ASP A 48 23.87 2.52 -4.36
N CYS A 49 23.41 2.91 -5.54
CA CYS A 49 23.01 2.00 -6.61
C CYS A 49 24.04 2.03 -7.74
N THR A 50 24.79 0.95 -7.93
CA THR A 50 25.86 0.89 -8.93
C THR A 50 25.35 0.72 -10.36
N HIS A 51 24.12 0.21 -10.50
CA HIS A 51 23.47 -0.05 -11.79
C HIS A 51 22.12 0.70 -11.87
N SER A 52 21.39 0.52 -12.97
CA SER A 52 19.99 0.94 -13.00
C SER A 52 19.15 0.13 -12.02
N TYR A 53 18.06 0.71 -11.50
CA TYR A 53 17.17 -0.01 -10.57
C TYR A 53 16.62 -1.31 -11.14
N GLU A 54 16.43 -1.41 -12.46
CA GLU A 54 16.02 -2.66 -13.11
C GLU A 54 17.09 -3.74 -12.96
N LYS A 55 18.36 -3.39 -13.24
CA LYS A 55 19.46 -4.34 -13.14
C LYS A 55 19.77 -4.70 -11.69
N GLU A 56 19.72 -3.72 -10.78
CA GLU A 56 19.92 -3.94 -9.35
C GLU A 56 18.84 -4.86 -8.80
N PHE A 57 17.58 -4.66 -9.20
CA PHE A 57 16.48 -5.56 -8.87
C PHE A 57 16.76 -7.01 -9.30
N ASP A 58 17.22 -7.21 -10.54
CA ASP A 58 17.53 -8.55 -11.05
C ASP A 58 18.68 -9.21 -10.28
N LEU A 59 19.73 -8.44 -9.96
CA LEU A 59 20.87 -8.92 -9.17
C LEU A 59 20.47 -9.32 -7.75
N VAL A 60 19.67 -8.49 -7.09
CA VAL A 60 19.15 -8.78 -5.72
C VAL A 60 18.25 -10.00 -5.75
N LYS A 61 17.34 -10.09 -6.72
CA LYS A 61 16.45 -11.24 -6.89
C LYS A 61 17.20 -12.54 -7.08
N GLU A 62 18.25 -12.54 -7.90
CA GLU A 62 19.08 -13.71 -8.14
C GLU A 62 19.91 -14.07 -6.91
N LYS A 63 20.62 -13.09 -6.33
CA LYS A 63 21.51 -13.27 -5.19
C LYS A 63 20.79 -13.88 -3.98
N TYR A 64 19.59 -13.43 -3.70
CA TYR A 64 18.79 -13.90 -2.54
C TYR A 64 17.72 -14.93 -2.92
N ASN A 65 17.73 -15.42 -4.17
CA ASN A 65 16.80 -16.43 -4.67
C ASN A 65 15.34 -16.09 -4.38
N LEU A 66 14.96 -14.82 -4.57
CA LEU A 66 13.64 -14.32 -4.24
C LEU A 66 12.56 -15.02 -5.07
N LYS A 67 11.57 -15.58 -4.41
CA LYS A 67 10.45 -16.27 -5.03
C LYS A 67 9.35 -15.27 -5.39
N GLY A 68 8.34 -15.74 -6.11
CA GLY A 68 7.17 -14.99 -6.52
C GLY A 68 7.01 -14.91 -8.03
N GLN A 69 5.76 -14.96 -8.47
CA GLN A 69 5.44 -14.82 -9.89
C GLN A 69 5.33 -13.34 -10.24
N ILE A 70 6.27 -12.84 -11.05
CA ILE A 70 6.28 -11.47 -11.53
C ILE A 70 5.58 -11.43 -12.89
N LYS A 71 4.40 -10.81 -12.93
CA LYS A 71 3.68 -10.49 -14.18
C LYS A 71 4.02 -9.06 -14.61
N THR A 72 3.78 -8.72 -15.86
CA THR A 72 4.01 -7.36 -16.39
C THR A 72 3.29 -6.28 -15.59
N VAL A 73 2.08 -6.59 -15.08
CA VAL A 73 1.27 -5.67 -14.28
C VAL A 73 1.65 -5.64 -12.80
N SER A 74 2.56 -6.49 -12.34
CA SER A 74 2.95 -6.58 -10.92
C SER A 74 3.78 -5.38 -10.50
N ASN A 75 3.47 -4.80 -9.33
CA ASN A 75 4.36 -3.87 -8.66
C ASN A 75 5.50 -4.68 -8.02
N ILE A 76 6.73 -4.39 -8.42
CA ILE A 76 7.93 -5.13 -8.02
C ILE A 76 8.85 -4.34 -7.11
N ALA A 77 8.67 -3.03 -7.04
CA ALA A 77 9.39 -2.16 -6.15
C ALA A 77 8.46 -1.16 -5.49
N CYS A 78 8.87 -0.67 -4.35
CA CYS A 78 8.27 0.46 -3.65
C CYS A 78 9.31 1.55 -3.46
N GLU A 79 8.84 2.79 -3.32
CA GLU A 79 9.67 3.92 -2.96
C GLU A 79 9.08 4.62 -1.74
N TYR A 80 9.92 4.92 -0.77
CA TYR A 80 9.59 5.87 0.28
C TYR A 80 10.22 7.23 -0.04
N ILE A 81 9.39 8.26 0.03
CA ILE A 81 9.85 9.65 0.07
C ILE A 81 9.74 10.08 1.53
N ILE A 82 10.90 10.34 2.14
CA ILE A 82 11.02 10.67 3.55
C ILE A 82 11.54 12.09 3.68
N THR A 83 10.84 12.93 4.46
CA THR A 83 11.18 14.34 4.64
C THR A 83 10.52 14.92 5.91
N SER A 84 10.78 16.17 6.15
CA SER A 84 10.02 17.08 7.00
C SER A 84 9.85 18.41 6.27
N ASP A 85 9.35 19.44 6.96
CA ASP A 85 9.31 20.79 6.39
C ASP A 85 10.72 21.44 6.40
N LYS A 86 10.88 22.47 5.59
CA LYS A 86 12.16 23.18 5.44
C LYS A 86 12.64 23.78 6.75
N GLU A 87 11.72 24.39 7.51
CA GLU A 87 12.03 25.04 8.78
C GLU A 87 12.69 24.06 9.79
N PHE A 88 12.24 22.81 9.80
CA PHE A 88 12.83 21.78 10.64
C PHE A 88 14.31 21.56 10.29
N PHE A 89 14.63 21.36 9.01
CA PHE A 89 16.00 21.11 8.58
C PHE A 89 16.90 22.33 8.75
N ASP A 90 16.38 23.52 8.52
CA ASP A 90 17.10 24.78 8.76
C ASP A 90 17.44 24.93 10.25
N ASN A 91 16.55 24.51 11.16
CA ASN A 91 16.74 24.63 12.61
C ASN A 91 17.70 23.59 13.17
N ILE A 92 17.69 22.36 12.68
CA ILE A 92 18.57 21.28 13.20
C ILE A 92 20.00 21.34 12.63
N GLY A 93 20.19 21.97 11.47
CA GLY A 93 21.48 22.07 10.81
C GLY A 93 21.90 20.84 10.03
N GLU A 94 23.05 20.91 9.33
CA GLU A 94 23.47 19.89 8.36
C GLU A 94 23.79 18.54 8.99
N GLU A 95 24.51 18.53 10.13
CA GLU A 95 24.91 17.28 10.80
C GLU A 95 23.70 16.50 11.30
N GLU A 96 22.75 17.18 11.95
CA GLU A 96 21.51 16.55 12.42
C GLU A 96 20.58 16.17 11.26
N THR A 97 20.62 16.89 10.13
CA THR A 97 19.92 16.51 8.91
C THR A 97 20.46 15.17 8.36
N ARG A 98 21.77 14.99 8.37
CA ARG A 98 22.37 13.69 8.00
C ARG A 98 21.95 12.58 8.97
N ARG A 99 22.01 12.85 10.28
CA ARG A 99 21.54 11.91 11.32
C ARG A 99 20.06 11.56 11.15
N TYR A 100 19.23 12.52 10.75
CA TYR A 100 17.81 12.30 10.46
C TYR A 100 17.62 11.26 9.36
N PHE A 101 18.28 11.41 8.22
CA PHE A 101 18.16 10.48 7.11
C PHE A 101 18.79 9.12 7.38
N ASP A 102 19.91 9.07 8.11
CA ASP A 102 20.51 7.81 8.56
C ASP A 102 19.58 7.04 9.51
N THR A 103 18.91 7.75 10.41
CA THR A 103 17.92 7.16 11.33
C THR A 103 16.68 6.67 10.55
N ALA A 104 16.20 7.45 9.60
CA ALA A 104 15.10 7.06 8.74
C ALA A 104 15.42 5.84 7.86
N TYR A 105 16.65 5.73 7.38
CA TYR A 105 17.14 4.56 6.66
C TYR A 105 17.11 3.30 7.53
N LYS A 106 17.60 3.38 8.78
CA LYS A 106 17.56 2.27 9.76
C LYS A 106 16.12 1.84 10.03
N PHE A 107 15.21 2.80 10.23
CA PHE A 107 13.80 2.49 10.37
C PHE A 107 13.28 1.63 9.21
N VAL A 108 13.60 1.99 7.98
CA VAL A 108 13.12 1.23 6.81
C VAL A 108 13.72 -0.17 6.76
N CYS A 109 14.99 -0.34 7.13
CA CYS A 109 15.62 -1.65 7.23
C CYS A 109 14.93 -2.58 8.23
N GLU A 110 14.42 -2.03 9.34
CA GLU A 110 13.78 -2.77 10.43
C GLU A 110 12.26 -2.94 10.19
N TYR A 111 11.63 -2.02 9.48
CA TYR A 111 10.18 -2.03 9.29
C TYR A 111 9.71 -3.27 8.53
N LYS A 112 8.82 -4.05 9.17
CA LYS A 112 8.31 -5.34 8.66
C LYS A 112 9.42 -6.35 8.35
N ASP A 113 10.52 -6.30 9.10
CA ASP A 113 11.69 -7.16 8.93
C ASP A 113 12.26 -7.13 7.50
N LEU A 114 12.12 -5.96 6.81
CA LEU A 114 12.49 -5.84 5.41
C LEU A 114 13.95 -6.26 5.15
N GLY A 115 14.86 -5.75 5.96
CA GLY A 115 16.30 -6.00 5.80
C GLY A 115 16.96 -5.09 4.75
N GLU A 116 18.18 -4.67 5.04
CA GLU A 116 18.97 -3.78 4.18
C GLU A 116 19.25 -4.35 2.78
N GLN A 117 19.35 -5.68 2.68
CA GLN A 117 19.65 -6.38 1.44
C GLN A 117 18.60 -6.19 0.33
N TYR A 118 17.38 -5.81 0.67
CA TYR A 118 16.29 -5.60 -0.28
C TYR A 118 16.07 -4.13 -0.64
N ILE A 119 16.87 -3.22 -0.09
CA ILE A 119 16.92 -1.82 -0.49
C ILE A 119 17.81 -1.70 -1.72
N LEU A 120 17.29 -1.11 -2.80
CA LEU A 120 18.02 -0.90 -4.06
C LEU A 120 18.86 0.37 -4.02
N SER A 121 18.33 1.45 -3.43
CA SER A 121 18.98 2.75 -3.33
C SER A 121 18.36 3.58 -2.21
N ALA A 122 19.15 4.42 -1.58
CA ALA A 122 18.70 5.47 -0.68
C ALA A 122 19.47 6.76 -0.97
N LYS A 123 18.85 7.66 -1.73
CA LYS A 123 19.42 8.92 -2.21
C LYS A 123 18.78 10.10 -1.50
N VAL A 124 19.60 10.95 -0.92
CA VAL A 124 19.16 12.20 -0.29
C VAL A 124 19.38 13.35 -1.24
N HIS A 125 18.30 14.10 -1.52
CA HIS A 125 18.32 15.32 -2.31
C HIS A 125 18.36 16.54 -1.38
N MET A 126 19.42 17.34 -1.56
CA MET A 126 19.64 18.60 -0.88
C MET A 126 19.51 19.78 -1.84
N ASP A 127 19.24 19.51 -3.11
CA ASP A 127 19.16 20.46 -4.23
C ASP A 127 17.74 20.94 -4.54
N GLU A 128 16.78 20.67 -3.65
CA GLU A 128 15.41 21.14 -3.71
C GLU A 128 15.06 21.98 -2.48
N GLU A 129 13.87 22.57 -2.47
CA GLU A 129 13.40 23.47 -1.41
C GLU A 129 13.49 22.85 -0.01
N SER A 130 13.12 21.60 0.13
CA SER A 130 13.23 20.84 1.39
C SER A 130 14.04 19.55 1.17
N PRO A 131 15.02 19.27 2.02
CA PRO A 131 15.76 18.02 1.99
C PRO A 131 14.82 16.81 2.05
N HIS A 132 15.06 15.80 1.22
CA HIS A 132 14.25 14.59 1.22
C HIS A 132 15.04 13.38 0.71
N MET A 133 14.67 12.20 1.23
CA MET A 133 15.28 10.94 0.81
C MET A 133 14.33 10.16 -0.08
N HIS A 134 14.84 9.72 -1.22
CA HIS A 134 14.26 8.70 -2.08
C HIS A 134 14.85 7.35 -1.72
N LEU A 135 14.06 6.47 -1.11
CA LEU A 135 14.48 5.12 -0.75
C LEU A 135 13.68 4.10 -1.53
N VAL A 136 14.33 3.39 -2.43
CA VAL A 136 13.72 2.39 -3.32
C VAL A 136 14.05 0.99 -2.83
N PHE A 137 13.04 0.13 -2.67
CA PHE A 137 13.20 -1.21 -2.13
C PHE A 137 12.30 -2.24 -2.81
N ILE A 138 12.64 -3.51 -2.67
CA ILE A 138 11.84 -4.65 -3.12
C ILE A 138 10.91 -5.05 -1.96
N PRO A 139 9.56 -5.06 -2.14
CA PRO A 139 8.64 -5.47 -1.08
C PRO A 139 8.67 -6.99 -0.90
N VAL A 140 9.58 -7.45 -0.04
CA VAL A 140 9.78 -8.86 0.28
C VAL A 140 8.94 -9.25 1.49
N VAL A 141 8.31 -10.41 1.42
CA VAL A 141 7.57 -11.05 2.50
C VAL A 141 8.26 -12.36 2.84
N HIS A 142 8.58 -12.52 4.13
CA HIS A 142 9.12 -13.75 4.68
C HIS A 142 7.98 -14.72 4.95
N THR A 143 7.99 -15.90 4.32
CA THR A 143 6.91 -16.88 4.40
C THR A 143 7.47 -18.30 4.31
N LYS A 144 6.60 -19.30 4.47
CA LYS A 144 6.95 -20.71 4.26
C LYS A 144 6.37 -21.21 2.94
N ASP A 145 7.09 -22.12 2.27
CA ASP A 145 6.59 -22.83 1.12
C ASP A 145 5.72 -24.03 1.56
N LYS A 146 5.13 -24.75 0.59
CA LYS A 146 4.33 -25.96 0.85
C LYS A 146 5.09 -27.10 1.54
N LYS A 147 6.41 -27.00 1.64
CA LYS A 147 7.29 -27.96 2.33
C LYS A 147 7.83 -27.41 3.64
N GLU A 148 7.22 -26.35 4.17
CA GLU A 148 7.62 -25.61 5.39
C GLU A 148 9.02 -24.97 5.34
N ASN A 149 9.67 -24.86 4.19
CA ASN A 149 10.93 -24.14 4.08
C ASN A 149 10.67 -22.63 4.11
N CYS A 150 11.47 -21.91 4.89
CA CYS A 150 11.44 -20.44 4.87
C CYS A 150 11.86 -19.93 3.50
N ILE A 151 11.07 -19.04 2.91
CA ILE A 151 11.34 -18.44 1.62
C ILE A 151 11.07 -16.93 1.67
N ASP A 152 11.85 -16.20 0.90
CA ASP A 152 11.67 -14.77 0.68
C ASP A 152 10.94 -14.57 -0.65
N LYS A 153 9.81 -13.88 -0.60
CA LYS A 153 8.89 -13.73 -1.73
C LYS A 153 8.65 -12.28 -2.06
N ILE A 154 8.79 -11.92 -3.34
CA ILE A 154 8.38 -10.60 -3.84
C ILE A 154 6.86 -10.57 -3.93
N ALA A 155 6.21 -9.83 -3.04
CA ALA A 155 4.75 -9.78 -2.96
C ALA A 155 4.25 -8.43 -2.47
N CYS A 156 4.21 -7.42 -3.34
CA CYS A 156 3.81 -6.06 -2.97
C CYS A 156 2.39 -5.98 -2.38
N SER A 157 1.42 -6.73 -2.91
CA SER A 157 0.06 -6.77 -2.38
C SER A 157 -0.02 -7.37 -0.98
N GLU A 158 0.78 -8.41 -0.71
CA GLU A 158 0.86 -9.07 0.60
C GLU A 158 1.61 -8.21 1.62
N PHE A 159 2.68 -7.54 1.20
CA PHE A 159 3.42 -6.58 2.04
C PHE A 159 2.50 -5.45 2.57
N TRP A 160 1.50 -5.07 1.80
CA TRP A 160 0.54 -3.99 2.10
C TRP A 160 -0.89 -4.49 2.37
N LYS A 161 -1.08 -5.77 2.71
CA LYS A 161 -2.41 -6.38 2.85
C LYS A 161 -3.19 -5.90 4.06
N GLU A 162 -2.51 -5.48 5.11
CA GLU A 162 -3.15 -5.08 6.36
C GLU A 162 -4.01 -3.84 6.16
N LYS A 163 -5.19 -3.84 6.81
CA LYS A 163 -6.04 -2.67 6.85
C LYS A 163 -5.27 -1.50 7.47
N ASP A 164 -5.38 -0.32 6.87
CA ASP A 164 -4.69 0.90 7.32
C ASP A 164 -3.14 0.81 7.31
N SER A 165 -2.55 -0.09 6.51
CA SER A 165 -1.09 -0.31 6.45
C SER A 165 -0.28 0.98 6.23
N TYR A 166 -0.80 1.95 5.47
CA TYR A 166 -0.14 3.24 5.29
C TYR A 166 -0.21 4.14 6.54
N ARG A 167 -1.30 4.05 7.29
CA ARG A 167 -1.43 4.76 8.56
C ARG A 167 -0.49 4.16 9.59
N GLN A 168 -0.41 2.83 9.64
CA GLN A 168 0.53 2.11 10.52
C GLN A 168 1.98 2.46 10.19
N LEU A 169 2.34 2.57 8.91
CA LEU A 169 3.67 3.02 8.47
C LEU A 169 3.99 4.42 9.03
N GLN A 170 3.06 5.35 8.88
CA GLN A 170 3.21 6.73 9.35
C GLN A 170 3.35 6.79 10.89
N ASP A 171 2.52 6.01 11.61
CA ASP A 171 2.56 5.94 13.07
C ASP A 171 3.89 5.33 13.56
N ALA A 172 4.32 4.24 12.94
CA ALA A 172 5.59 3.58 13.25
C ALA A 172 6.80 4.51 12.99
N PHE A 173 6.81 5.19 11.84
CA PHE A 173 7.86 6.12 11.47
C PHE A 173 7.96 7.29 12.46
N TYR A 174 6.82 7.92 12.76
CA TYR A 174 6.77 9.00 13.75
C TYR A 174 7.32 8.55 15.10
N ASN A 175 6.83 7.42 15.64
CA ASN A 175 7.28 6.90 16.92
C ASN A 175 8.79 6.60 16.91
N TYR A 176 9.30 6.04 15.82
CA TYR A 176 10.73 5.73 15.70
C TYR A 176 11.58 7.01 15.68
N MET A 177 11.19 8.03 14.94
CA MET A 177 11.93 9.28 14.87
C MET A 177 11.91 10.04 16.21
N VAL A 178 10.77 10.09 16.89
CA VAL A 178 10.66 10.70 18.22
C VAL A 178 11.49 9.93 19.27
N SER A 179 11.49 8.59 19.22
CA SER A 179 12.33 7.79 20.12
C SER A 179 13.83 8.00 19.91
N ASN A 180 14.23 8.49 18.73
CA ASN A 180 15.59 8.89 18.40
C ASN A 180 15.85 10.40 18.59
N ASN A 181 15.02 11.06 19.41
CA ASN A 181 15.15 12.47 19.83
C ASN A 181 15.00 13.52 18.71
N PHE A 182 14.18 13.25 17.71
CA PHE A 182 13.75 14.30 16.77
C PHE A 182 12.43 14.90 17.25
N ASP A 183 12.41 16.23 17.40
CA ASP A 183 11.19 16.97 17.79
C ASP A 183 10.26 17.14 16.60
N LEU A 184 9.43 16.14 16.40
CA LEU A 184 8.50 16.05 15.27
C LEU A 184 7.09 15.73 15.77
N GLN A 185 6.10 16.09 14.99
CA GLN A 185 4.70 15.76 15.21
C GLN A 185 4.21 14.71 14.23
N ARG A 186 3.24 13.95 14.67
CA ARG A 186 2.48 13.08 13.79
C ARG A 186 1.50 13.90 12.98
N GLY A 187 1.70 13.94 11.66
CA GLY A 187 0.74 14.54 10.74
C GLY A 187 -0.63 13.86 10.90
N THR A 188 -1.63 14.63 11.29
CA THR A 188 -3.01 14.15 11.27
C THR A 188 -3.46 14.09 9.82
N ALA A 189 -4.08 12.96 9.43
CA ALA A 189 -4.85 12.90 8.19
C ALA A 189 -6.05 13.84 8.37
N SER A 190 -5.83 15.14 8.14
CA SER A 190 -6.97 16.04 7.94
C SER A 190 -7.69 15.55 6.68
N GLU A 191 -9.01 15.68 6.63
CA GLU A 191 -9.83 15.44 5.44
C GLU A 191 -9.47 16.37 4.25
N ARG A 192 -8.20 16.79 4.18
CA ARG A 192 -7.68 17.61 3.09
C ARG A 192 -7.75 16.77 1.83
N ILE A 193 -8.56 17.24 0.91
CA ILE A 193 -8.58 16.82 -0.49
C ILE A 193 -7.12 16.66 -0.91
N HIS A 194 -6.78 15.53 -1.54
CA HIS A 194 -5.46 15.28 -2.12
C HIS A 194 -5.21 16.36 -3.18
N LEU A 195 -4.60 17.47 -2.75
CA LEU A 195 -4.18 18.51 -3.64
C LEU A 195 -2.93 18.04 -4.39
N SER A 196 -2.85 18.34 -5.68
CA SER A 196 -1.60 18.15 -6.41
C SER A 196 -0.49 19.01 -5.75
N VAL A 197 0.75 18.63 -5.92
CA VAL A 197 1.90 19.41 -5.41
C VAL A 197 1.84 20.87 -5.94
N GLU A 198 1.33 21.02 -7.16
CA GLU A 198 1.17 22.33 -7.81
C GLU A 198 0.08 23.17 -7.13
N ASP A 199 -1.08 22.58 -6.79
CA ASP A 199 -2.16 23.26 -6.10
C ASP A 199 -1.76 23.63 -4.66
N TYR A 200 -1.03 22.73 -3.97
CA TYR A 200 -0.49 23.00 -2.64
C TYR A 200 0.49 24.18 -2.64
N LYS A 201 1.42 24.22 -3.60
CA LYS A 201 2.36 25.35 -3.77
C LYS A 201 1.65 26.66 -4.06
N GLN A 202 0.58 26.65 -4.86
CA GLN A 202 -0.21 27.84 -5.13
C GLN A 202 -0.88 28.39 -3.87
N ILE A 203 -1.43 27.52 -3.01
CA ILE A 203 -2.04 27.93 -1.73
C ILE A 203 -0.98 28.49 -0.78
N THR A 204 0.17 27.83 -0.66
CA THR A 204 1.26 28.29 0.22
C THR A 204 1.82 29.62 -0.26
N ASN A 205 2.02 29.80 -1.56
CA ASN A 205 2.46 31.08 -2.12
C ASN A 205 1.44 32.21 -1.89
N PHE A 206 0.15 31.89 -1.90
CA PHE A 206 -0.91 32.84 -1.56
C PHE A 206 -0.85 33.25 -0.10
N GLU A 207 -0.72 32.32 0.84
CA GLU A 207 -0.60 32.61 2.27
C GLU A 207 0.62 33.47 2.55
N ASN A 208 1.77 33.17 1.94
CA ASN A 208 2.99 33.96 2.04
C ASN A 208 2.80 35.36 1.46
N SER A 209 2.16 35.51 0.30
CA SER A 209 1.86 36.81 -0.32
C SER A 209 0.93 37.65 0.55
N LYS A 210 -0.04 37.04 1.23
CA LYS A 210 -0.94 37.71 2.15
C LYS A 210 -0.18 38.28 3.36
N THR A 211 0.77 37.54 3.90
CA THR A 211 1.63 38.02 5.01
C THR A 211 2.45 39.21 4.59
N VAL A 212 3.11 39.14 3.43
CA VAL A 212 3.89 40.26 2.87
C VAL A 212 3.02 41.52 2.67
N LEU A 213 1.78 41.35 2.18
CA LEU A 213 0.85 42.49 1.98
C LEU A 213 0.37 43.13 3.29
N GLN A 214 0.32 42.36 4.39
CA GLN A 214 -0.06 42.93 5.71
C GLN A 214 1.05 43.75 6.34
N ASP A 215 2.32 43.52 5.99
CA ASP A 215 3.49 44.22 6.55
C ASP A 215 3.84 45.53 5.83
N ILE A 216 3.10 45.86 4.75
CA ILE A 216 3.36 47.11 4.00
C ILE A 216 2.68 48.28 4.71
N ASN A 217 3.48 49.09 5.38
CA ASN A 217 3.04 50.33 6.00
C ASN A 217 3.00 51.48 4.96
N LEU A 218 1.79 51.88 4.58
CA LEU A 218 1.53 52.97 3.61
C LEU A 218 1.33 54.31 4.30
N GLU A 219 2.24 54.70 5.15
CA GLU A 219 2.21 56.08 5.68
C GLU A 219 2.63 57.07 4.59
N LEU A 220 1.72 57.94 4.24
CA LEU A 220 2.02 59.03 3.32
C LEU A 220 2.99 60.01 4.02
N PRO A 221 4.14 60.34 3.40
CA PRO A 221 5.04 61.31 3.99
C PRO A 221 4.36 62.69 4.10
N ASP A 222 4.53 63.33 5.26
CA ASP A 222 4.06 64.68 5.45
C ASP A 222 4.64 65.61 4.37
N VAL A 223 3.75 66.36 3.70
CA VAL A 223 4.18 67.31 2.69
C VAL A 223 4.69 68.54 3.45
N PRO A 224 5.99 68.87 3.38
CA PRO A 224 6.52 69.99 4.08
C PRO A 224 5.87 71.32 3.60
N ASP A 225 5.44 72.17 4.55
CA ASP A 225 4.83 73.48 4.26
C ASP A 225 5.89 74.42 3.68
N ILE A 226 5.92 74.49 2.35
CA ILE A 226 6.89 75.40 1.65
C ILE A 226 6.38 76.83 1.70
N LYS A 227 6.49 77.46 2.87
CA LYS A 227 6.25 78.87 3.02
C LYS A 227 7.46 79.64 2.59
N SER A 228 7.37 80.33 1.45
CA SER A 228 8.38 81.26 0.98
C SER A 228 7.96 82.65 1.29
N PHE A 229 8.62 83.27 2.26
CA PHE A 229 8.56 84.71 2.46
C PHE A 229 9.25 85.45 1.30
N GLY A 230 8.52 85.87 0.27
CA GLY A 230 8.85 86.87 -0.70
C GLY A 230 10.21 86.85 -1.41
N LYS A 231 11.05 85.85 -1.20
CA LYS A 231 12.34 85.64 -1.89
C LYS A 231 12.24 84.53 -2.89
N LEU A 232 12.66 84.74 -4.15
CA LEU A 232 12.88 83.74 -5.15
C LEU A 232 13.82 82.66 -4.55
N ILE A 233 13.31 81.53 -4.27
CA ILE A 233 14.15 80.43 -3.84
C ILE A 233 14.92 79.91 -5.08
N ARG A 234 16.25 80.11 -5.09
CA ARG A 234 17.11 79.41 -6.07
C ARG A 234 16.86 77.95 -5.94
N ASN A 235 16.61 77.27 -7.07
CA ASN A 235 16.32 75.85 -7.18
C ASN A 235 14.95 75.38 -6.61
N ARG A 236 13.93 76.26 -6.74
CA ARG A 236 12.56 75.88 -6.31
C ARG A 236 12.05 74.56 -6.94
N ASP A 237 12.31 74.41 -8.21
CA ASP A 237 11.83 73.24 -8.98
C ASP A 237 12.56 71.96 -8.55
N GLU A 238 13.87 72.05 -8.28
CA GLU A 238 14.64 70.88 -7.74
C GLU A 238 14.13 70.46 -6.35
N LYS A 239 13.82 71.44 -5.48
CA LYS A 239 13.27 71.16 -4.15
C LYS A 239 11.86 70.60 -4.19
N ILE A 240 11.02 71.01 -5.10
CA ILE A 240 9.69 70.48 -5.34
C ILE A 240 9.83 69.01 -5.83
N GLN A 241 10.75 68.75 -6.75
CA GLN A 241 11.03 67.47 -7.24
C GLN A 241 11.50 66.55 -6.11
N GLU A 242 12.43 66.97 -5.28
CA GLU A 242 13.03 66.18 -4.22
C GLU A 242 12.04 65.91 -3.04
N LEU A 243 11.34 66.98 -2.58
CA LEU A 243 10.53 66.88 -1.36
C LEU A 243 9.08 66.48 -1.58
N VAL A 244 8.55 66.64 -2.78
CA VAL A 244 7.13 66.38 -3.07
C VAL A 244 6.92 65.35 -4.15
N ILE A 245 7.61 65.46 -5.28
CA ILE A 245 7.36 64.61 -6.43
C ILE A 245 8.01 63.25 -6.21
N ALA A 246 9.30 63.17 -5.91
CA ALA A 246 10.00 61.87 -5.74
C ALA A 246 9.40 60.97 -4.66
N PRO A 247 8.98 61.43 -3.48
CA PRO A 247 8.26 60.60 -2.52
C PRO A 247 6.92 60.08 -3.04
N LYS A 248 6.16 60.92 -3.78
CA LYS A 248 4.88 60.47 -4.39
C LYS A 248 5.09 59.44 -5.49
N ASP A 249 6.09 59.64 -6.34
CA ASP A 249 6.45 58.68 -7.40
C ASP A 249 6.85 57.32 -6.81
N LYS A 250 7.57 57.33 -5.68
CA LYS A 250 7.90 56.11 -4.95
C LYS A 250 6.64 55.39 -4.46
N ILE A 251 5.70 56.12 -3.83
CA ILE A 251 4.43 55.56 -3.36
C ILE A 251 3.60 54.99 -4.54
N ILE A 252 3.56 55.74 -5.65
CA ILE A 252 2.85 55.29 -6.85
C ILE A 252 3.45 53.98 -7.37
N LYS A 253 4.77 53.86 -7.40
CA LYS A 253 5.47 52.65 -7.83
C LYS A 253 5.18 51.49 -6.88
N ASP A 254 5.26 51.70 -5.57
CA ASP A 254 4.96 50.68 -4.56
C ASP A 254 3.50 50.20 -4.66
N LEU A 255 2.54 51.12 -4.89
CA LEU A 255 1.13 50.78 -5.13
C LEU A 255 0.92 50.02 -6.44
N GLN A 256 1.66 50.33 -7.50
CA GLN A 256 1.60 49.60 -8.77
C GLN A 256 2.14 48.17 -8.61
N GLU A 257 3.24 47.98 -7.87
CA GLU A 257 3.78 46.65 -7.57
C GLU A 257 2.79 45.82 -6.72
N GLN A 258 2.14 46.43 -5.73
CA GLN A 258 1.09 45.80 -4.92
C GLN A 258 -0.11 45.37 -5.76
N ASN A 259 -0.61 46.25 -6.63
CA ASN A 259 -1.73 45.95 -7.52
C ASN A 259 -1.40 44.79 -8.47
N SER A 260 -0.18 44.73 -9.01
CA SER A 260 0.26 43.61 -9.84
C SER A 260 0.28 42.32 -9.07
N LEU A 261 0.78 42.31 -7.83
CA LEU A 261 0.83 41.15 -6.95
C LEU A 261 -0.58 40.65 -6.56
N LEU A 262 -1.48 41.61 -6.22
CA LEU A 262 -2.88 41.30 -5.91
C LEU A 262 -3.62 40.70 -7.11
N THR A 263 -3.40 41.25 -8.31
CA THR A 263 -4.00 40.72 -9.54
C THR A 263 -3.54 39.30 -9.83
N PHE A 264 -2.23 39.03 -9.76
CA PHE A 264 -1.67 37.70 -9.92
C PHE A 264 -2.23 36.72 -8.91
N THR A 265 -2.38 37.14 -7.65
CA THR A 265 -2.92 36.30 -6.57
C THR A 265 -4.40 35.96 -6.80
N LEU A 266 -5.21 36.93 -7.24
CA LEU A 266 -6.61 36.74 -7.60
C LEU A 266 -6.77 35.76 -8.77
N GLU A 267 -5.97 35.91 -9.81
CA GLU A 267 -6.00 34.97 -10.96
C GLU A 267 -5.64 33.54 -10.53
N SER A 268 -4.65 33.38 -9.66
CA SER A 268 -4.27 32.08 -9.09
C SER A 268 -5.41 31.46 -8.28
N GLN A 269 -6.11 32.26 -7.46
CA GLN A 269 -7.26 31.79 -6.69
C GLN A 269 -8.43 31.35 -7.58
N ILE A 270 -8.75 32.15 -8.60
CA ILE A 270 -9.82 31.78 -9.55
C ILE A 270 -9.54 30.43 -10.18
N LYS A 271 -8.31 30.21 -10.68
CA LYS A 271 -7.89 28.91 -11.24
C LYS A 271 -8.03 27.77 -10.24
N THR A 272 -7.70 28.00 -8.99
CA THR A 272 -7.80 26.98 -7.93
C THR A 272 -9.26 26.64 -7.63
N VAL A 273 -10.15 27.62 -7.57
CA VAL A 273 -11.59 27.44 -7.38
C VAL A 273 -12.21 26.69 -8.57
N GLU A 274 -11.84 27.03 -9.79
CA GLU A 274 -12.30 26.34 -10.99
C GLU A 274 -11.90 24.85 -10.99
N ARG A 275 -10.64 24.55 -10.64
CA ARG A 275 -10.16 23.16 -10.49
C ARG A 275 -10.92 22.42 -9.41
N ALA A 276 -11.07 23.01 -8.22
CA ALA A 276 -11.82 22.40 -7.12
C ALA A 276 -13.27 22.09 -7.51
N SER A 277 -13.94 22.99 -8.24
CA SER A 277 -15.29 22.77 -8.76
C SER A 277 -15.35 21.59 -9.75
N LYS A 278 -14.34 21.47 -10.62
CA LYS A 278 -14.24 20.34 -11.56
C LYS A 278 -14.06 19.01 -10.83
N TYR A 279 -13.13 18.95 -9.87
CA TYR A 279 -12.89 17.75 -9.05
C TYR A 279 -14.13 17.35 -8.23
N GLU A 280 -14.90 18.31 -7.73
CA GLU A 280 -16.12 18.01 -7.00
C GLU A 280 -17.19 17.38 -7.90
N LYS A 281 -17.30 17.83 -9.13
CA LYS A 281 -18.22 17.22 -10.12
C LYS A 281 -17.79 15.79 -10.45
N GLU A 282 -16.50 15.57 -10.72
CA GLU A 282 -15.95 14.24 -10.98
C GLU A 282 -16.13 13.30 -9.78
N ARG A 283 -15.89 13.79 -8.56
CA ARG A 283 -16.13 13.05 -7.33
C ARG A 283 -17.59 12.61 -7.19
N LYS A 284 -18.53 13.51 -7.44
CA LYS A 284 -19.97 13.18 -7.39
C LYS A 284 -20.33 12.09 -8.40
N SER A 285 -19.80 12.17 -9.63
CA SER A 285 -20.01 11.13 -10.65
C SER A 285 -19.46 9.77 -10.21
N ILE A 286 -18.23 9.73 -9.69
CA ILE A 286 -17.60 8.50 -9.20
C ILE A 286 -18.35 7.90 -8.00
N LEU A 287 -18.89 8.73 -7.12
CA LEU A 287 -19.70 8.26 -5.97
C LEU A 287 -21.00 7.59 -6.44
N VAL A 288 -21.66 8.13 -7.46
CA VAL A 288 -22.86 7.51 -8.04
C VAL A 288 -22.50 6.17 -8.67
N GLU A 289 -21.45 6.12 -9.50
CA GLU A 289 -21.00 4.90 -10.16
C GLU A 289 -20.60 3.81 -9.14
N ASN A 290 -19.88 4.19 -8.10
CA ASN A 290 -19.51 3.26 -7.03
C ASN A 290 -20.71 2.70 -6.28
N LYS A 291 -21.77 3.51 -6.09
CA LYS A 291 -23.00 3.03 -5.48
C LYS A 291 -23.70 2.02 -6.39
N GLU A 292 -23.83 2.33 -7.67
CA GLU A 292 -24.43 1.41 -8.65
C GLU A 292 -23.66 0.09 -8.77
N LEU A 293 -22.34 0.15 -8.75
CA LEU A 293 -21.49 -1.04 -8.76
C LEU A 293 -21.68 -1.89 -7.49
N LYS A 294 -21.77 -1.24 -6.33
CA LYS A 294 -22.04 -1.93 -5.07
C LYS A 294 -23.38 -2.65 -5.08
N ASP A 295 -24.45 -1.97 -5.51
CA ASP A 295 -25.78 -2.54 -5.63
C ASP A 295 -25.80 -3.73 -6.62
N ARG A 296 -25.04 -3.66 -7.72
CA ARG A 296 -24.87 -4.78 -8.66
C ARG A 296 -24.12 -5.95 -8.04
N CYS A 297 -23.05 -5.71 -7.29
CA CYS A 297 -22.32 -6.77 -6.58
C CYS A 297 -23.23 -7.49 -5.58
N GLU A 298 -23.99 -6.77 -4.76
CA GLU A 298 -24.91 -7.35 -3.79
C GLU A 298 -26.00 -8.21 -4.46
N ASN A 299 -26.54 -7.74 -5.59
CA ASN A 299 -27.51 -8.51 -6.38
C ASN A 299 -26.87 -9.78 -6.97
N MET A 300 -25.66 -9.71 -7.50
CA MET A 300 -24.94 -10.88 -8.03
C MET A 300 -24.62 -11.89 -6.93
N GLU A 301 -24.19 -11.45 -5.75
CA GLU A 301 -23.94 -12.32 -4.59
C GLU A 301 -25.22 -13.05 -4.15
N ASN A 302 -26.34 -12.35 -4.10
CA ASN A 302 -27.65 -12.96 -3.79
C ASN A 302 -28.06 -14.00 -4.84
N ASP A 303 -27.98 -13.67 -6.11
CA ASP A 303 -28.29 -14.58 -7.21
C ASP A 303 -27.40 -15.84 -7.18
N TYR A 304 -26.10 -15.65 -6.89
CA TYR A 304 -25.17 -16.76 -6.78
C TYR A 304 -25.48 -17.65 -5.59
N SER A 305 -25.83 -17.05 -4.45
CA SER A 305 -26.18 -17.80 -3.24
C SER A 305 -27.45 -18.65 -3.42
N VAL A 306 -28.43 -18.15 -4.16
CA VAL A 306 -29.66 -18.90 -4.49
C VAL A 306 -29.34 -20.08 -5.41
N LYS A 307 -28.56 -19.85 -6.47
CA LYS A 307 -28.15 -20.91 -7.41
C LYS A 307 -27.34 -22.01 -6.72
N LEU A 308 -26.43 -21.61 -5.83
CA LEU A 308 -25.59 -22.56 -5.08
C LEU A 308 -26.46 -23.44 -4.17
N LYS A 309 -27.46 -22.87 -3.48
CA LYS A 309 -28.40 -23.63 -2.66
C LYS A 309 -29.22 -24.64 -3.48
N ASP A 310 -29.71 -24.22 -4.64
CA ASP A 310 -30.47 -25.09 -5.54
C ASP A 310 -29.64 -26.24 -6.09
N GLU A 311 -28.39 -25.97 -6.49
CA GLU A 311 -27.47 -27.02 -6.97
C GLU A 311 -27.08 -27.97 -5.85
N THR A 312 -26.78 -27.45 -4.67
CA THR A 312 -26.46 -28.27 -3.49
C THR A 312 -27.62 -29.19 -3.13
N LYS A 313 -28.86 -28.68 -3.19
CA LYS A 313 -30.05 -29.50 -2.94
C LYS A 313 -30.20 -30.63 -3.97
N LYS A 314 -30.05 -30.31 -5.27
CA LYS A 314 -30.12 -31.32 -6.34
C LYS A 314 -29.07 -32.43 -6.18
N ILE A 315 -27.85 -32.07 -5.79
CA ILE A 315 -26.78 -33.00 -5.53
C ILE A 315 -27.14 -33.88 -4.33
N LYS A 316 -27.62 -33.30 -3.23
CA LYS A 316 -28.04 -34.01 -2.03
C LYS A 316 -29.13 -35.04 -2.35
N ASP A 317 -30.21 -34.58 -3.00
CA ASP A 317 -31.34 -35.43 -3.39
C ASP A 317 -30.86 -36.62 -4.25
N LYS A 318 -29.94 -36.40 -5.20
CA LYS A 318 -29.35 -37.45 -6.03
C LYS A 318 -28.55 -38.46 -5.23
N TYR A 319 -27.75 -38.01 -4.28
CA TYR A 319 -26.99 -38.95 -3.44
C TYR A 319 -27.86 -39.71 -2.45
N GLU A 320 -28.89 -39.09 -1.89
CA GLU A 320 -29.87 -39.80 -1.04
C GLU A 320 -30.57 -40.92 -1.77
N ASP A 321 -31.01 -40.69 -3.02
CA ASP A 321 -31.57 -41.75 -3.88
C ASP A 321 -30.57 -42.88 -4.14
N THR A 322 -29.31 -42.55 -4.42
CA THR A 322 -28.26 -43.57 -4.67
C THR A 322 -27.97 -44.38 -3.42
N ILE A 323 -27.88 -43.77 -2.27
CA ILE A 323 -27.67 -44.43 -0.97
C ILE A 323 -28.83 -45.42 -0.70
N TYR A 324 -30.06 -44.95 -0.88
CA TYR A 324 -31.24 -45.79 -0.69
C TYR A 324 -31.22 -47.04 -1.59
N HIS A 325 -30.82 -46.93 -2.86
CA HIS A 325 -30.67 -48.05 -3.77
C HIS A 325 -29.57 -49.01 -3.34
N LEU A 326 -28.42 -48.51 -2.93
CA LEU A 326 -27.31 -49.31 -2.46
C LEU A 326 -27.61 -50.03 -1.14
N GLU A 327 -28.33 -49.43 -0.23
CA GLU A 327 -28.79 -50.06 1.02
C GLU A 327 -29.72 -51.23 0.73
N ASN A 328 -30.71 -51.03 -0.14
CA ASN A 328 -31.60 -52.12 -0.56
C ASN A 328 -30.87 -53.27 -1.24
N GLU A 329 -29.87 -52.98 -2.10
CA GLU A 329 -29.04 -54.00 -2.75
C GLU A 329 -28.18 -54.75 -1.73
N ASN A 330 -27.61 -54.05 -0.77
CA ASN A 330 -26.85 -54.68 0.33
C ASN A 330 -27.72 -55.61 1.17
N ASP A 331 -28.93 -55.20 1.51
CA ASP A 331 -29.86 -56.05 2.25
C ASP A 331 -30.25 -57.29 1.47
N TYR A 332 -30.43 -57.17 0.16
CA TYR A 332 -30.69 -58.31 -0.72
C TYR A 332 -29.51 -59.28 -0.76
N LEU A 333 -28.30 -58.76 -0.93
CA LEU A 333 -27.07 -59.57 -0.94
C LEU A 333 -26.81 -60.25 0.40
N ARG A 334 -27.08 -59.59 1.53
CA ARG A 334 -27.00 -60.19 2.87
C ARG A 334 -27.95 -61.36 3.03
N LYS A 335 -29.18 -61.26 2.52
CA LYS A 335 -30.14 -62.38 2.50
C LYS A 335 -29.66 -63.57 1.68
N ILE A 336 -29.07 -63.31 0.50
CA ILE A 336 -28.47 -64.39 -0.34
C ILE A 336 -27.32 -65.05 0.39
N ILE A 337 -26.41 -64.28 0.98
CA ILE A 337 -25.26 -64.81 1.74
C ILE A 337 -25.74 -65.70 2.87
N ASN A 338 -26.74 -65.29 3.63
CA ASN A 338 -27.31 -66.09 4.73
C ASN A 338 -27.93 -67.36 4.23
N THR A 339 -28.67 -67.37 3.09
CA THR A 339 -29.25 -68.49 2.48
C THR A 339 -28.16 -69.47 1.98
N LEU A 340 -27.10 -68.97 1.35
CA LEU A 340 -25.95 -69.76 0.92
C LEU A 340 -25.21 -70.40 2.10
N LYS A 341 -24.97 -69.63 3.19
CA LYS A 341 -24.38 -70.13 4.43
C LYS A 341 -25.22 -71.34 4.98
N GLN A 342 -26.53 -71.18 5.10
CA GLN A 342 -27.42 -72.24 5.57
C GLN A 342 -27.41 -73.44 4.67
N THR A 343 -27.33 -73.24 3.33
CA THR A 343 -27.25 -74.31 2.36
C THR A 343 -25.93 -75.08 2.46
N LEU A 344 -24.81 -74.38 2.59
CA LEU A 344 -23.49 -74.93 2.83
C LEU A 344 -23.45 -75.82 4.09
N VAL A 345 -24.00 -75.30 5.19
CA VAL A 345 -24.10 -76.05 6.46
C VAL A 345 -24.89 -77.34 6.22
N LYS A 346 -26.02 -77.32 5.51
CA LYS A 346 -26.83 -78.53 5.19
C LYS A 346 -26.06 -79.49 4.33
N VAL A 347 -25.32 -79.02 3.32
CA VAL A 347 -24.50 -79.86 2.46
C VAL A 347 -23.35 -80.46 3.27
N PHE A 348 -22.74 -79.70 4.16
CA PHE A 348 -21.69 -80.26 5.02
C PHE A 348 -22.19 -81.37 5.95
N ILE A 349 -23.32 -81.11 6.63
CA ILE A 349 -23.97 -82.12 7.49
C ILE A 349 -24.31 -83.37 6.67
N TRP A 350 -24.81 -83.25 5.41
CA TRP A 350 -25.12 -84.37 4.54
C TRP A 350 -23.86 -85.18 4.14
N ILE A 351 -22.73 -84.49 3.85
CA ILE A 351 -21.44 -85.13 3.53
C ILE A 351 -20.88 -85.88 4.75
N SER A 352 -20.89 -85.22 5.93
CA SER A 352 -20.44 -85.84 7.19
C SER A 352 -21.21 -87.09 7.53
N ASN A 353 -22.54 -87.08 7.40
CA ASN A 353 -23.38 -88.23 7.61
C ASN A 353 -23.14 -89.37 6.59
N LYS A 354 -22.71 -89.10 5.37
CA LYS A 354 -22.42 -90.05 4.32
C LYS A 354 -21.05 -90.71 4.48
N LEU A 355 -20.07 -90.00 4.99
CA LEU A 355 -18.67 -90.45 5.06
C LEU A 355 -18.34 -91.19 6.38
N SER A 356 -19.25 -91.19 7.39
CA SER A 356 -19.04 -91.79 8.70
C SER A 356 -17.73 -91.32 9.39
N VAL A 357 -17.39 -90.12 9.26
CA VAL A 357 -16.14 -89.57 9.77
C VAL A 357 -16.37 -88.99 11.17
N SER A 358 -15.60 -89.53 12.16
CA SER A 358 -15.63 -89.11 13.59
C SER A 358 -14.87 -87.84 13.90
N GLU A 359 -14.53 -87.02 12.92
CA GLU A 359 -13.78 -85.78 13.06
C GLU A 359 -14.65 -84.52 12.86
N GLU A 360 -15.96 -84.69 13.10
CA GLU A 360 -16.96 -83.59 12.80
C GLU A 360 -16.76 -82.34 13.57
N ASP A 361 -16.35 -82.43 14.84
CA ASP A 361 -16.25 -81.25 15.73
C ASP A 361 -15.06 -80.29 15.40
N GLU A 362 -13.96 -80.83 14.89
CA GLU A 362 -12.76 -80.02 14.63
C GLU A 362 -12.86 -79.24 13.30
N LEU A 363 -13.49 -79.85 12.27
CA LEU A 363 -13.72 -79.18 11.00
C LEU A 363 -14.81 -78.08 11.07
N ILE A 364 -15.85 -78.36 11.88
CA ILE A 364 -16.94 -77.40 12.13
C ILE A 364 -16.38 -76.17 12.90
N ARG A 365 -15.61 -76.41 13.97
CA ARG A 365 -14.96 -75.32 14.74
C ARG A 365 -13.98 -74.52 13.89
N LYS A 366 -13.21 -75.16 12.98
CA LYS A 366 -12.34 -74.40 12.05
C LYS A 366 -13.13 -73.60 11.05
N PHE A 367 -14.24 -74.12 10.52
CA PHE A 367 -15.08 -73.39 9.58
C PHE A 367 -15.81 -72.21 10.28
N GLU A 368 -16.23 -72.36 11.53
CA GLU A 368 -16.79 -71.28 12.32
C GLU A 368 -15.73 -70.24 12.67
N ALA A 369 -14.52 -70.59 13.06
CA ALA A 369 -13.41 -69.67 13.35
C ALA A 369 -12.94 -68.89 12.10
N ASP A 370 -12.91 -69.54 10.93
CA ASP A 370 -12.56 -68.87 9.68
C ASP A 370 -13.67 -67.93 9.16
N ASN A 371 -14.92 -68.07 9.66
CA ASN A 371 -16.02 -67.16 9.32
C ASN A 371 -16.30 -66.09 10.38
N ASP A 372 -15.75 -66.20 11.61
CA ASP A 372 -15.82 -65.15 12.64
C ASP A 372 -14.78 -64.00 12.42
N THR A 373 -13.86 -64.17 11.47
CA THR A 373 -12.95 -63.10 11.01
C THR A 373 -13.57 -62.15 9.97
N TYR A 374 -14.87 -62.19 9.76
CA TYR A 374 -15.58 -61.23 8.92
C TYR A 374 -15.63 -59.87 9.63
N ILE A 375 -14.77 -58.97 9.21
CA ILE A 375 -14.77 -57.58 9.64
C ILE A 375 -16.11 -56.98 9.20
N ASP A 376 -16.92 -56.57 10.18
CA ASP A 376 -18.20 -55.88 9.94
C ASP A 376 -17.95 -54.61 9.17
N PRO A 377 -18.48 -54.43 7.95
CA PRO A 377 -18.26 -53.20 7.18
C PRO A 377 -18.75 -51.92 7.89
N GLU A 378 -19.72 -52.04 8.82
CA GLU A 378 -20.21 -50.90 9.60
C GLU A 378 -19.15 -50.36 10.57
N LYS A 379 -18.25 -51.21 11.09
CA LYS A 379 -17.13 -50.75 11.92
C LYS A 379 -15.99 -50.07 11.14
N GLN A 380 -15.89 -50.36 9.83
CA GLN A 380 -14.88 -49.73 8.98
C GLN A 380 -15.29 -48.28 8.58
N ILE A 381 -16.61 -48.02 8.45
CA ILE A 381 -17.15 -46.71 8.13
C ILE A 381 -17.00 -45.77 9.35
N GLU A 382 -17.21 -46.22 10.59
CA GLU A 382 -16.96 -45.42 11.79
C GLU A 382 -15.48 -44.99 11.91
N TYR A 383 -14.52 -45.82 11.45
CA TYR A 383 -13.09 -45.48 11.47
C TYR A 383 -12.66 -44.46 10.40
N GLU A 384 -13.38 -44.42 9.27
CA GLU A 384 -13.13 -43.45 8.20
C GLU A 384 -13.80 -42.09 8.48
N GLU A 385 -14.97 -42.04 9.09
CA GLU A 385 -15.64 -40.81 9.50
C GLU A 385 -14.91 -40.10 10.65
N GLU A 386 -14.26 -40.81 11.59
CA GLU A 386 -13.44 -40.15 12.62
C GLU A 386 -12.14 -39.53 12.07
N GLN A 387 -11.62 -39.95 10.92
CA GLN A 387 -10.43 -39.35 10.29
C GLN A 387 -10.73 -38.17 9.38
N GLU A 388 -11.95 -38.02 8.87
CA GLU A 388 -12.34 -36.84 8.06
C GLU A 388 -12.64 -35.57 8.88
N TYR A 389 -12.99 -35.70 10.18
CA TYR A 389 -13.30 -34.57 11.05
C TYR A 389 -12.07 -33.85 11.60
N ASP A 390 -10.86 -34.38 11.45
CA ASP A 390 -9.62 -33.75 11.93
C ASP A 390 -8.94 -32.81 10.90
N PHE A 391 -9.56 -32.52 9.76
CA PHE A 391 -8.99 -31.68 8.68
C PHE A 391 -9.68 -30.33 8.45
N GLU A 392 -10.66 -29.93 9.29
CA GLU A 392 -11.28 -28.59 9.23
C GLU A 392 -11.17 -27.86 10.57
N VAL A 393 -10.00 -27.28 10.85
CA VAL A 393 -9.82 -26.11 11.72
C VAL A 393 -8.83 -25.12 11.09
#